data_54644942b6e7f830a980eb0659c8e181
#
_entry.id   54644942b6e7f830a980eb0659c8e181
#
_cell.length_a   1.000
_cell.length_b   1.000
_cell.length_c   1.000
_cell.angle_alpha   90.00
_cell.angle_beta   90.00
_cell.angle_gamma   90.00
#
_symmetry.space_group_name_H-M   'P 1'
#
loop_
_entity.id
_entity.type
_entity.pdbx_description
1 polymer ?
#
loop_
_entity_poly.entity_id
_entity_poly.type
_entity_poly.pdbx_seq_one_letter_code
_entity_poly.pdbx_strand_id
1 'polypeptide(L)'
;GAALYGMGLDRKHEVSPRIEPFFALFIAAMNVVLLADDAYSFLFFWELMSVTSWLLVLARHEEGETRRAAHIYLVMASIGTIALLFAFGGMAGPAGSYTFDAIRATRLDPAIASLVLFAAFVGTSSKAGIMPLHAWLPLAHPAAPSHVSALMSGVMTKVAVYGLLRIVFDLLGAPSWWWSLPFIILGALTAVGALLYALMDTDLKRVLAYSTIENIGIIYVGIGLSLAFGATGQAAAAAVAMTAALLHAIYHSWYKSLLFLGAGAVQHATGSRNLDSLGGLIHRMPRTAVMFLVGALAISALPPLNGFVSEWLLFQAVLAGPDLPEPVLRFLTPVVGGLLALAAALAAACFVRVYGIVFLGRPRSNDAAGAHEVPRLQVQAMGFLAVLCVAGGLLGGVAVAAIGPVIDLVVGARLPGLNTGPTPLSLVAFESARSIYDAVTIAGFVAIAATLTALLLHWISDRRTRRGPAWDCGFPNPSPLTQYSASSFAQPLRRVYGSTAFSARETIDMPRPGEQRAARIDVRLTDHLWNVFYAAPAGAVSGMASKLNRLQFLTIRRYLVLMFAALIILLLVTAVRS
;
A
#
# COMPACT_ATOMS: atom_id res chain seq x y z
N GLY A 1 12.38 -12.60 6.42
CA GLY A 1 12.23 -11.41 7.28
C GLY A 1 11.16 -11.58 8.34
N ALA A 2 9.88 -11.65 7.95
CA ALA A 2 8.74 -11.71 8.90
C ALA A 2 8.81 -12.91 9.87
N ALA A 3 9.16 -14.10 9.38
CA ALA A 3 9.30 -15.28 10.24
C ALA A 3 10.47 -15.15 11.24
N LEU A 4 11.64 -14.68 10.78
CA LEU A 4 12.79 -14.42 11.66
C LEU A 4 12.45 -13.36 12.72
N TYR A 5 11.73 -12.32 12.34
CA TYR A 5 11.27 -11.30 13.27
C TYR A 5 10.32 -11.89 14.31
N GLY A 6 9.34 -12.70 13.87
CA GLY A 6 8.39 -13.38 14.75
C GLY A 6 9.07 -14.30 15.79
N MET A 7 10.15 -14.99 15.41
CA MET A 7 10.94 -15.81 16.34
C MET A 7 11.65 -14.99 17.42
N GLY A 8 11.93 -13.71 17.17
CA GLY A 8 12.51 -12.77 18.14
C GLY A 8 11.50 -12.10 19.07
N LEU A 9 10.19 -12.34 18.90
CA LEU A 9 9.16 -11.80 19.78
C LEU A 9 9.10 -12.57 21.10
N ASP A 10 8.91 -11.86 22.20
CA ASP A 10 8.70 -12.49 23.50
C ASP A 10 7.31 -13.14 23.53
N ARG A 11 7.28 -14.49 23.54
CA ARG A 11 6.07 -15.31 23.50
C ARG A 11 5.06 -15.00 24.63
N LYS A 12 5.51 -14.36 25.72
CA LYS A 12 4.64 -14.06 26.85
C LYS A 12 3.76 -12.82 26.67
N HIS A 13 4.11 -11.89 25.78
CA HIS A 13 3.47 -10.57 25.74
C HIS A 13 2.87 -10.17 24.39
N GLU A 14 3.28 -10.74 23.25
CA GLU A 14 2.85 -10.21 21.95
C GLU A 14 2.08 -11.19 21.04
N VAL A 15 2.28 -12.49 21.16
CA VAL A 15 1.61 -13.47 20.27
C VAL A 15 1.14 -14.68 21.07
N SER A 16 -0.16 -14.94 21.05
CA SER A 16 -0.69 -16.19 21.59
C SER A 16 -0.20 -17.37 20.74
N PRO A 17 0.34 -18.47 21.34
CA PRO A 17 0.73 -19.68 20.61
C PRO A 17 -0.40 -20.25 19.72
N ARG A 18 -1.65 -19.88 20.01
CA ARG A 18 -2.84 -20.30 19.24
C ARG A 18 -2.90 -19.71 17.84
N ILE A 19 -2.13 -18.64 17.56
CA ILE A 19 -2.20 -17.92 16.27
C ILE A 19 -1.07 -18.33 15.32
N GLU A 20 0.03 -18.91 15.84
CA GLU A 20 1.19 -19.34 15.02
C GLU A 20 0.83 -20.28 13.86
N PRO A 21 -0.08 -21.27 14.00
CA PRO A 21 -0.47 -22.13 12.88
C PRO A 21 -1.13 -21.37 11.74
N PHE A 22 -1.92 -20.32 12.05
CA PHE A 22 -2.58 -19.51 11.03
C PHE A 22 -1.59 -18.65 10.25
N PHE A 23 -0.43 -18.29 10.83
CA PHE A 23 0.62 -17.60 10.12
C PHE A 23 1.26 -18.47 9.03
N ALA A 24 1.56 -19.72 9.33
CA ALA A 24 2.08 -20.67 8.36
C ALA A 24 1.04 -20.98 7.26
N LEU A 25 -0.22 -21.18 7.64
CA LEU A 25 -1.32 -21.43 6.71
C LEU A 25 -1.60 -20.21 5.81
N PHE A 26 -1.46 -19.00 6.34
CA PHE A 26 -1.58 -17.76 5.56
C PHE A 26 -0.50 -17.68 4.46
N ILE A 27 0.76 -18.00 4.80
CA ILE A 27 1.85 -18.05 3.80
C ILE A 27 1.58 -19.15 2.77
N ALA A 28 1.17 -20.33 3.21
CA ALA A 28 0.84 -21.45 2.30
C ALA A 28 -0.29 -21.06 1.34
N ALA A 29 -1.39 -20.48 1.84
CA ALA A 29 -2.51 -20.05 1.02
C ALA A 29 -2.10 -19.03 -0.05
N MET A 30 -1.27 -18.02 0.30
CA MET A 30 -0.73 -17.06 -0.66
C MET A 30 0.06 -17.72 -1.78
N ASN A 31 0.91 -18.71 -1.46
CA ASN A 31 1.69 -19.43 -2.46
C ASN A 31 0.82 -20.29 -3.37
N VAL A 32 -0.20 -20.97 -2.83
CA VAL A 32 -1.07 -21.83 -3.65
C VAL A 32 -1.97 -21.00 -4.58
N VAL A 33 -2.40 -19.79 -4.19
CA VAL A 33 -3.08 -18.87 -5.13
C VAL A 33 -2.23 -18.61 -6.38
N LEU A 34 -0.91 -18.46 -6.23
CA LEU A 34 0.01 -18.22 -7.35
C LEU A 34 0.19 -19.47 -8.24
N LEU A 35 0.02 -20.65 -7.67
CA LEU A 35 0.19 -21.95 -8.35
C LEU A 35 -1.12 -22.49 -8.94
N ALA A 36 -2.26 -21.87 -8.64
CA ALA A 36 -3.57 -22.30 -9.14
C ALA A 36 -3.65 -22.19 -10.65
N ASP A 37 -4.16 -23.25 -11.29
CA ASP A 37 -4.38 -23.35 -12.74
C ASP A 37 -5.86 -23.52 -13.10
N ASP A 38 -6.73 -23.29 -12.14
CA ASP A 38 -8.18 -23.29 -12.29
C ASP A 38 -8.84 -22.28 -11.33
N ALA A 39 -10.06 -21.86 -11.67
CA ALA A 39 -10.81 -20.87 -10.89
C ALA A 39 -11.22 -21.39 -9.49
N TYR A 40 -11.48 -22.67 -9.31
CA TYR A 40 -11.88 -23.23 -8.02
C TYR A 40 -10.73 -23.21 -7.02
N SER A 41 -9.57 -23.74 -7.45
CA SER A 41 -8.36 -23.71 -6.63
C SER A 41 -7.96 -22.28 -6.31
N PHE A 42 -8.00 -21.38 -7.32
CA PHE A 42 -7.72 -19.96 -7.12
C PHE A 42 -8.62 -19.34 -6.04
N LEU A 43 -9.94 -19.47 -6.18
CA LEU A 43 -10.91 -18.87 -5.26
C LEU A 43 -10.88 -19.51 -3.87
N PHE A 44 -10.69 -20.82 -3.77
CA PHE A 44 -10.59 -21.51 -2.49
C PHE A 44 -9.39 -21.02 -1.68
N PHE A 45 -8.21 -20.97 -2.28
CA PHE A 45 -7.01 -20.50 -1.59
C PHE A 45 -6.98 -18.99 -1.40
N TRP A 46 -7.65 -18.24 -2.28
CA TRP A 46 -7.89 -16.81 -2.07
C TRP A 46 -8.74 -16.55 -0.81
N GLU A 47 -9.78 -17.33 -0.60
CA GLU A 47 -10.61 -17.20 0.59
C GLU A 47 -9.89 -17.75 1.85
N LEU A 48 -9.16 -18.84 1.72
CA LEU A 48 -8.32 -19.37 2.80
C LEU A 48 -7.28 -18.34 3.26
N MET A 49 -6.65 -17.63 2.32
CA MET A 49 -5.76 -16.49 2.61
C MET A 49 -6.51 -15.38 3.36
N SER A 50 -7.77 -15.09 3.00
CA SER A 50 -8.61 -14.09 3.67
C SER A 50 -8.96 -14.49 5.09
N VAL A 51 -9.43 -15.71 5.29
CA VAL A 51 -9.83 -16.23 6.61
C VAL A 51 -8.63 -16.33 7.55
N THR A 52 -7.50 -16.85 7.07
CA THR A 52 -6.29 -16.97 7.90
C THR A 52 -5.74 -15.61 8.33
N SER A 53 -5.68 -14.65 7.42
CA SER A 53 -5.28 -13.28 7.77
C SER A 53 -6.28 -12.56 8.67
N TRP A 54 -7.57 -12.81 8.52
CA TRP A 54 -8.61 -12.34 9.44
C TRP A 54 -8.40 -12.88 10.86
N LEU A 55 -8.11 -14.17 11.02
CA LEU A 55 -7.77 -14.76 12.32
C LEU A 55 -6.51 -14.14 12.94
N LEU A 56 -5.51 -13.82 12.11
CA LEU A 56 -4.30 -13.13 12.55
C LEU A 56 -4.58 -11.67 12.97
N VAL A 57 -5.51 -10.97 12.33
CA VAL A 57 -5.97 -9.64 12.76
C VAL A 57 -6.69 -9.72 14.11
N LEU A 58 -7.43 -10.80 14.37
CA LEU A 58 -8.11 -11.07 15.65
C LEU A 58 -7.17 -11.50 16.79
N ALA A 59 -5.86 -11.42 16.62
CA ALA A 59 -4.89 -11.83 17.65
C ALA A 59 -5.16 -11.27 19.04
N ARG A 60 -5.69 -10.04 19.13
CA ARG A 60 -6.12 -9.35 20.35
C ARG A 60 -7.64 -9.12 20.35
N HIS A 61 -8.41 -10.20 20.22
CA HIS A 61 -9.87 -10.16 20.09
C HIS A 61 -10.60 -9.61 21.33
N GLU A 62 -9.94 -9.51 22.48
CA GLU A 62 -10.48 -8.86 23.69
C GLU A 62 -10.76 -7.36 23.45
N GLU A 63 -9.95 -6.70 22.60
CA GLU A 63 -10.09 -5.29 22.29
C GLU A 63 -11.28 -5.05 21.33
N GLY A 64 -12.20 -4.13 21.70
CA GLY A 64 -13.37 -3.81 20.87
C GLY A 64 -13.02 -3.23 19.50
N GLU A 65 -11.95 -2.42 19.44
CA GLU A 65 -11.45 -1.85 18.18
C GLU A 65 -10.91 -2.92 17.25
N THR A 66 -10.18 -3.91 17.79
CA THR A 66 -9.66 -5.06 17.04
C THR A 66 -10.81 -5.90 16.43
N ARG A 67 -11.87 -6.18 17.20
CA ARG A 67 -13.05 -6.89 16.66
C ARG A 67 -13.74 -6.11 15.54
N ARG A 68 -13.89 -4.79 15.69
CA ARG A 68 -14.47 -3.93 14.65
C ARG A 68 -13.60 -3.93 13.38
N ALA A 69 -12.30 -3.79 13.52
CA ALA A 69 -11.35 -3.83 12.41
C ALA A 69 -11.41 -5.15 11.65
N ALA A 70 -11.42 -6.28 12.37
CA ALA A 70 -11.53 -7.61 11.82
C ALA A 70 -12.87 -7.84 11.10
N HIS A 71 -13.97 -7.35 11.65
CA HIS A 71 -15.29 -7.45 11.01
C HIS A 71 -15.32 -6.69 9.68
N ILE A 72 -14.86 -5.44 9.64
CA ILE A 72 -14.79 -4.64 8.41
C ILE A 72 -13.88 -5.32 7.39
N TYR A 73 -12.73 -5.87 7.83
CA TYR A 73 -11.83 -6.60 6.96
C TYR A 73 -12.53 -7.81 6.30
N LEU A 74 -13.22 -8.64 7.08
CA LEU A 74 -13.91 -9.83 6.57
C LEU A 74 -15.00 -9.45 5.57
N VAL A 75 -15.81 -8.44 5.86
CA VAL A 75 -16.86 -7.95 4.95
C VAL A 75 -16.26 -7.50 3.62
N MET A 76 -15.20 -6.70 3.65
CA MET A 76 -14.53 -6.23 2.43
C MET A 76 -13.89 -7.38 1.64
N ALA A 77 -13.29 -8.36 2.32
CA ALA A 77 -12.75 -9.55 1.69
C ALA A 77 -13.84 -10.37 0.99
N SER A 78 -14.98 -10.58 1.66
CA SER A 78 -16.11 -11.33 1.09
C SER A 78 -16.73 -10.63 -0.12
N ILE A 79 -16.88 -9.31 -0.10
CA ILE A 79 -17.32 -8.52 -1.27
C ILE A 79 -16.36 -8.76 -2.45
N GLY A 80 -15.05 -8.74 -2.19
CA GLY A 80 -14.04 -9.01 -3.21
C GLY A 80 -14.15 -10.43 -3.79
N THR A 81 -14.33 -11.44 -2.96
CA THR A 81 -14.48 -12.83 -3.39
C THR A 81 -15.76 -13.05 -4.21
N ILE A 82 -16.89 -12.43 -3.81
CA ILE A 82 -18.14 -12.48 -4.58
C ILE A 82 -17.94 -11.87 -5.98
N ALA A 83 -17.25 -10.74 -6.07
CA ALA A 83 -16.95 -10.11 -7.36
C ALA A 83 -16.08 -11.02 -8.25
N LEU A 84 -15.08 -11.72 -7.68
CA LEU A 84 -14.26 -12.69 -8.40
C LEU A 84 -15.06 -13.92 -8.83
N LEU A 85 -16.02 -14.40 -8.03
CA LEU A 85 -16.95 -15.46 -8.42
C LEU A 85 -17.73 -15.08 -9.69
N PHE A 86 -18.24 -13.84 -9.76
CA PHE A 86 -18.89 -13.34 -10.98
C PHE A 86 -17.93 -13.23 -12.15
N ALA A 87 -16.69 -12.79 -11.91
CA ALA A 87 -15.68 -12.70 -12.97
C ALA A 87 -15.37 -14.09 -13.55
N PHE A 88 -15.04 -15.08 -12.73
CA PHE A 88 -14.74 -16.44 -13.21
C PHE A 88 -15.97 -17.13 -13.79
N GLY A 89 -17.17 -16.93 -13.21
CA GLY A 89 -18.42 -17.43 -13.76
C GLY A 89 -18.70 -16.89 -15.18
N GLY A 90 -18.43 -15.60 -15.41
CA GLY A 90 -18.55 -14.98 -16.72
C GLY A 90 -17.52 -15.49 -17.74
N MET A 91 -16.30 -15.84 -17.28
CA MET A 91 -15.23 -16.37 -18.14
C MET A 91 -15.42 -17.83 -18.53
N ALA A 92 -16.10 -18.65 -17.71
CA ALA A 92 -16.32 -20.08 -18.00
C ALA A 92 -17.14 -20.32 -19.26
N GLY A 93 -17.90 -19.32 -19.71
CA GLY A 93 -18.71 -19.36 -20.93
C GLY A 93 -19.76 -20.50 -20.94
N PRO A 94 -20.36 -20.78 -22.10
CA PRO A 94 -21.38 -21.82 -22.23
C PRO A 94 -20.87 -23.25 -21.97
N ALA A 95 -19.57 -23.49 -22.16
CA ALA A 95 -18.95 -24.81 -21.93
C ALA A 95 -18.83 -25.16 -20.44
N GLY A 96 -18.89 -24.17 -19.53
CA GLY A 96 -18.87 -24.36 -18.08
C GLY A 96 -17.56 -24.92 -17.55
N SER A 97 -16.44 -24.81 -18.29
CA SER A 97 -15.13 -25.25 -17.83
C SER A 97 -14.41 -24.11 -17.10
N TYR A 98 -13.83 -24.42 -15.93
CA TYR A 98 -13.17 -23.46 -15.05
C TYR A 98 -11.64 -23.60 -15.02
N THR A 99 -11.04 -24.48 -15.86
CA THR A 99 -9.59 -24.52 -16.04
C THR A 99 -9.11 -23.28 -16.79
N PHE A 100 -7.94 -22.76 -16.47
CA PHE A 100 -7.43 -21.56 -17.12
C PHE A 100 -7.18 -21.78 -18.63
N ASP A 101 -6.80 -23.00 -19.04
CA ASP A 101 -6.64 -23.33 -20.45
C ASP A 101 -7.97 -23.25 -21.22
N ALA A 102 -9.05 -23.76 -20.64
CA ALA A 102 -10.38 -23.68 -21.27
C ALA A 102 -10.88 -22.23 -21.31
N ILE A 103 -10.62 -21.43 -20.27
CA ILE A 103 -10.96 -20.02 -20.23
C ILE A 103 -10.21 -19.24 -21.32
N ARG A 104 -8.89 -19.47 -21.48
CA ARG A 104 -8.08 -18.84 -22.56
C ARG A 104 -8.60 -19.17 -23.95
N ALA A 105 -9.11 -20.38 -24.14
CA ALA A 105 -9.68 -20.81 -25.41
C ALA A 105 -11.08 -20.22 -25.68
N THR A 106 -11.75 -19.69 -24.66
CA THR A 106 -13.11 -19.14 -24.76
C THR A 106 -13.04 -17.69 -25.29
N ARG A 107 -13.75 -17.43 -26.40
CA ARG A 107 -13.94 -16.06 -26.89
C ARG A 107 -15.19 -15.47 -26.25
N LEU A 108 -15.00 -14.45 -25.45
CA LEU A 108 -16.08 -13.70 -24.81
C LEU A 108 -16.60 -12.60 -25.72
N ASP A 109 -17.91 -12.37 -25.66
CA ASP A 109 -18.50 -11.15 -26.21
C ASP A 109 -17.86 -9.91 -25.54
N PRO A 110 -17.56 -8.83 -26.28
CA PRO A 110 -16.91 -7.63 -25.73
C PRO A 110 -17.63 -7.01 -24.53
N ALA A 111 -18.97 -7.07 -24.49
CA ALA A 111 -19.75 -6.58 -23.36
C ALA A 111 -19.56 -7.46 -22.13
N ILE A 112 -19.56 -8.79 -22.30
CA ILE A 112 -19.30 -9.75 -21.22
C ILE A 112 -17.86 -9.59 -20.73
N ALA A 113 -16.88 -9.51 -21.63
CA ALA A 113 -15.48 -9.29 -21.28
C ALA A 113 -15.29 -8.02 -20.44
N SER A 114 -15.98 -6.93 -20.78
CA SER A 114 -15.95 -5.68 -20.02
C SER A 114 -16.60 -5.79 -18.64
N LEU A 115 -17.69 -6.55 -18.52
CA LEU A 115 -18.34 -6.84 -17.25
C LEU A 115 -17.44 -7.70 -16.35
N VAL A 116 -16.78 -8.71 -16.93
CA VAL A 116 -15.78 -9.54 -16.24
C VAL A 116 -14.60 -8.71 -15.77
N LEU A 117 -14.09 -7.80 -16.61
CA LEU A 117 -13.04 -6.86 -16.23
C LEU A 117 -13.45 -6.03 -15.00
N PHE A 118 -14.67 -5.46 -15.03
CA PHE A 118 -15.17 -4.66 -13.91
C PHE A 118 -15.29 -5.49 -12.63
N ALA A 119 -15.84 -6.70 -12.71
CA ALA A 119 -15.95 -7.61 -11.57
C ALA A 119 -14.56 -8.01 -11.03
N ALA A 120 -13.61 -8.35 -11.91
CA ALA A 120 -12.24 -8.66 -11.54
C ALA A 120 -11.52 -7.46 -10.92
N PHE A 121 -11.72 -6.26 -11.48
CA PHE A 121 -11.18 -5.02 -10.92
C PHE A 121 -11.70 -4.78 -9.50
N VAL A 122 -13.01 -4.86 -9.26
CA VAL A 122 -13.61 -4.71 -7.93
C VAL A 122 -13.09 -5.78 -6.97
N GLY A 123 -13.07 -7.05 -7.41
CA GLY A 123 -12.65 -8.18 -6.59
C GLY A 123 -11.20 -8.09 -6.12
N THR A 124 -10.29 -7.84 -7.04
CA THR A 124 -8.86 -7.74 -6.73
C THR A 124 -8.52 -6.42 -6.03
N SER A 125 -9.13 -5.29 -6.43
CA SER A 125 -8.90 -3.98 -5.83
C SER A 125 -9.39 -3.89 -4.39
N SER A 126 -10.46 -4.63 -4.03
CA SER A 126 -10.91 -4.75 -2.64
C SER A 126 -9.82 -5.34 -1.74
N LYS A 127 -9.08 -6.33 -2.20
CA LYS A 127 -7.97 -6.93 -1.47
C LYS A 127 -6.68 -6.11 -1.59
N ALA A 128 -6.40 -5.53 -2.75
CA ALA A 128 -5.22 -4.68 -2.98
C ALA A 128 -5.30 -3.35 -2.21
N GLY A 129 -6.50 -2.80 -2.03
CA GLY A 129 -6.74 -1.57 -1.27
C GLY A 129 -6.79 -0.30 -2.12
N ILE A 130 -7.28 -0.34 -3.35
CA ILE A 130 -7.55 0.85 -4.17
C ILE A 130 -8.74 1.62 -3.59
N MET A 131 -8.64 2.95 -3.55
CA MET A 131 -9.77 3.80 -3.18
C MET A 131 -10.90 3.70 -4.23
N PRO A 132 -12.17 3.57 -3.77
CA PRO A 132 -12.64 3.62 -2.40
C PRO A 132 -12.65 2.28 -1.63
N LEU A 133 -12.17 1.16 -2.14
CA LEU A 133 -12.25 -0.17 -1.53
C LEU A 133 -11.17 -0.45 -0.45
N HIS A 134 -10.50 0.59 0.05
CA HIS A 134 -9.31 0.54 0.91
C HIS A 134 -9.58 0.52 2.43
N ALA A 135 -10.82 0.79 2.89
CA ALA A 135 -11.11 1.15 4.28
C ALA A 135 -10.66 0.13 5.34
N TRP A 136 -10.54 -1.14 4.98
CA TRP A 136 -10.09 -2.18 5.88
C TRP A 136 -8.61 -2.09 6.24
N LEU A 137 -7.76 -1.59 5.32
CA LEU A 137 -6.30 -1.54 5.48
C LEU A 137 -5.84 -0.71 6.70
N PRO A 138 -6.27 0.56 6.84
CA PRO A 138 -5.87 1.38 7.99
C PRO A 138 -6.43 0.89 9.32
N LEU A 139 -7.43 0.02 9.31
CA LEU A 139 -8.02 -0.58 10.50
C LEU A 139 -7.34 -1.91 10.87
N ALA A 140 -7.10 -2.79 9.89
CA ALA A 140 -6.56 -4.12 10.10
C ALA A 140 -5.06 -4.10 10.47
N HIS A 141 -4.26 -3.23 9.85
CA HIS A 141 -2.81 -3.20 10.10
C HIS A 141 -2.41 -2.82 11.53
N PRO A 142 -3.03 -1.81 12.18
CA PRO A 142 -2.75 -1.53 13.59
C PRO A 142 -3.20 -2.64 14.54
N ALA A 143 -4.27 -3.36 14.21
CA ALA A 143 -4.80 -4.45 15.00
C ALA A 143 -3.92 -5.72 14.93
N ALA A 144 -3.36 -6.00 13.76
CA ALA A 144 -2.52 -7.17 13.53
C ALA A 144 -1.12 -7.04 14.17
N PRO A 145 -0.48 -8.16 14.57
CA PRO A 145 0.93 -8.20 14.92
C PRO A 145 1.81 -7.66 13.78
N SER A 146 2.95 -7.02 14.10
CA SER A 146 3.73 -6.28 13.11
C SER A 146 4.32 -7.15 12.00
N HIS A 147 4.75 -8.38 12.30
CA HIS A 147 5.24 -9.33 11.30
C HIS A 147 4.12 -9.81 10.36
N VAL A 148 2.88 -9.91 10.87
CA VAL A 148 1.69 -10.18 10.05
C VAL A 148 1.38 -8.98 9.15
N SER A 149 1.39 -7.76 9.72
CA SER A 149 1.18 -6.51 8.94
C SER A 149 2.22 -6.35 7.83
N ALA A 150 3.49 -6.74 8.08
CA ALA A 150 4.54 -6.75 7.08
C ALA A 150 4.20 -7.67 5.89
N LEU A 151 3.67 -8.88 6.14
CA LEU A 151 3.24 -9.80 5.08
C LEU A 151 1.95 -9.35 4.40
N MET A 152 0.96 -8.85 5.15
CA MET A 152 -0.28 -8.34 4.58
C MET A 152 -0.01 -7.20 3.60
N SER A 153 0.82 -6.22 4.00
CA SER A 153 1.21 -5.10 3.15
C SER A 153 2.20 -5.49 2.05
N GLY A 154 3.25 -6.22 2.43
CA GLY A 154 4.36 -6.56 1.53
C GLY A 154 4.01 -7.63 0.49
N VAL A 155 3.17 -8.61 0.81
CA VAL A 155 2.91 -9.78 -0.02
C VAL A 155 1.43 -9.92 -0.39
N MET A 156 0.50 -9.98 0.56
CA MET A 156 -0.92 -10.27 0.29
C MET A 156 -1.53 -9.30 -0.72
N THR A 157 -1.25 -8.00 -0.60
CA THR A 157 -1.72 -7.00 -1.58
C THR A 157 -1.15 -7.24 -2.99
N LYS A 158 0.05 -7.85 -3.12
CA LYS A 158 0.64 -8.22 -4.41
C LYS A 158 0.07 -9.51 -4.98
N VAL A 159 -0.37 -10.43 -4.13
CA VAL A 159 -1.19 -11.58 -4.58
C VAL A 159 -2.48 -11.07 -5.23
N ALA A 160 -3.06 -9.98 -4.71
CA ALA A 160 -4.21 -9.35 -5.35
C ALA A 160 -3.86 -8.72 -6.71
N VAL A 161 -2.72 -8.05 -6.82
CA VAL A 161 -2.20 -7.54 -8.10
C VAL A 161 -1.94 -8.69 -9.07
N TYR A 162 -1.36 -9.80 -8.62
CA TYR A 162 -1.18 -10.99 -9.44
C TYR A 162 -2.51 -11.52 -9.98
N GLY A 163 -3.52 -11.65 -9.12
CA GLY A 163 -4.85 -12.10 -9.57
C GLY A 163 -5.44 -11.19 -10.66
N LEU A 164 -5.24 -9.88 -10.53
CA LEU A 164 -5.64 -8.90 -11.53
C LEU A 164 -4.89 -9.11 -12.86
N LEU A 165 -3.57 -9.24 -12.80
CA LEU A 165 -2.74 -9.47 -13.99
C LEU A 165 -3.11 -10.78 -14.68
N ARG A 166 -3.32 -11.87 -13.91
CA ARG A 166 -3.77 -13.16 -14.42
C ARG A 166 -5.08 -13.04 -15.20
N ILE A 167 -6.06 -12.35 -14.65
CA ILE A 167 -7.36 -12.19 -15.31
C ILE A 167 -7.24 -11.29 -16.54
N VAL A 168 -6.61 -10.12 -16.41
CA VAL A 168 -6.65 -9.07 -17.44
C VAL A 168 -5.72 -9.35 -18.62
N PHE A 169 -4.51 -9.85 -18.36
CA PHE A 169 -3.49 -10.04 -19.41
C PHE A 169 -3.42 -11.48 -19.94
N ASP A 170 -3.91 -12.47 -19.17
CA ASP A 170 -3.81 -13.86 -19.57
C ASP A 170 -5.17 -14.48 -19.95
N LEU A 171 -6.24 -14.21 -19.19
CA LEU A 171 -7.51 -14.89 -19.35
C LEU A 171 -8.53 -14.14 -20.20
N LEU A 172 -8.54 -12.80 -20.21
CA LEU A 172 -9.52 -11.99 -20.93
C LEU A 172 -9.20 -11.72 -22.42
N GLY A 173 -7.96 -12.01 -22.87
CA GLY A 173 -7.53 -11.78 -24.24
C GLY A 173 -7.18 -10.31 -24.55
N ALA A 174 -7.32 -9.90 -25.83
CA ALA A 174 -6.87 -8.58 -26.28
C ALA A 174 -7.67 -7.43 -25.63
N PRO A 175 -7.00 -6.49 -24.93
CA PRO A 175 -7.69 -5.42 -24.23
C PRO A 175 -8.17 -4.32 -25.18
N SER A 176 -9.30 -3.69 -24.84
CA SER A 176 -9.70 -2.41 -25.39
C SER A 176 -8.97 -1.26 -24.69
N TRP A 177 -8.62 -0.19 -25.42
CA TRP A 177 -7.86 0.94 -24.85
C TRP A 177 -8.53 1.59 -23.62
N TRP A 178 -9.86 1.69 -23.58
CA TRP A 178 -10.59 2.29 -22.46
C TRP A 178 -10.58 1.45 -21.17
N TRP A 179 -10.19 0.16 -21.25
CA TRP A 179 -9.98 -0.68 -20.08
C TRP A 179 -8.87 -0.15 -19.16
N SER A 180 -7.95 0.64 -19.72
CA SER A 180 -6.87 1.30 -18.97
C SER A 180 -7.36 2.41 -18.04
N LEU A 181 -8.48 3.07 -18.37
CA LEU A 181 -8.95 4.28 -17.68
C LEU A 181 -9.21 4.07 -16.17
N PRO A 182 -9.94 3.03 -15.72
CA PRO A 182 -10.13 2.80 -14.29
C PRO A 182 -8.81 2.65 -13.53
N PHE A 183 -7.83 1.97 -14.12
CA PHE A 183 -6.52 1.74 -13.49
C PHE A 183 -5.74 3.04 -13.35
N ILE A 184 -5.68 3.82 -14.41
CA ILE A 184 -4.92 5.08 -14.46
C ILE A 184 -5.57 6.11 -13.53
N ILE A 185 -6.88 6.32 -13.64
CA ILE A 185 -7.58 7.36 -12.88
C ILE A 185 -7.65 7.01 -11.39
N LEU A 186 -8.17 5.83 -11.05
CA LEU A 186 -8.31 5.44 -9.65
C LEU A 186 -6.94 5.18 -9.01
N GLY A 187 -5.96 4.68 -9.77
CA GLY A 187 -4.58 4.53 -9.30
C GLY A 187 -3.96 5.86 -8.88
N ALA A 188 -4.03 6.88 -9.75
CA ALA A 188 -3.47 8.20 -9.48
C ALA A 188 -4.19 8.92 -8.33
N LEU A 189 -5.54 8.87 -8.29
CA LEU A 189 -6.32 9.43 -7.19
C LEU A 189 -6.04 8.72 -5.86
N THR A 190 -5.85 7.40 -5.91
CA THR A 190 -5.47 6.60 -4.73
C THR A 190 -4.10 6.99 -4.21
N ALA A 191 -3.11 7.18 -5.09
CA ALA A 191 -1.76 7.55 -4.71
C ALA A 191 -1.72 8.87 -3.92
N VAL A 192 -2.38 9.92 -4.43
CA VAL A 192 -2.43 11.23 -3.76
C VAL A 192 -3.33 11.17 -2.52
N GLY A 193 -4.55 10.64 -2.66
CA GLY A 193 -5.53 10.60 -1.58
C GLY A 193 -5.02 9.87 -0.34
N ALA A 194 -4.40 8.71 -0.51
CA ALA A 194 -3.86 7.94 0.60
C ALA A 194 -2.78 8.70 1.39
N LEU A 195 -1.92 9.45 0.73
CA LEU A 195 -0.90 10.25 1.40
C LEU A 195 -1.48 11.45 2.15
N LEU A 196 -2.55 12.05 1.65
CA LEU A 196 -3.26 13.08 2.40
C LEU A 196 -3.81 12.52 3.72
N TYR A 197 -4.40 11.31 3.70
CA TYR A 197 -4.81 10.60 4.93
C TYR A 197 -3.62 10.24 5.81
N ALA A 198 -2.53 9.72 5.24
CA ALA A 198 -1.31 9.38 5.98
C ALA A 198 -0.76 10.58 6.75
N LEU A 199 -0.74 11.77 6.13
CA LEU A 199 -0.24 13.01 6.74
C LEU A 199 -1.14 13.54 7.87
N MET A 200 -2.41 13.19 7.88
CA MET A 200 -3.35 13.60 8.94
C MET A 200 -3.38 12.62 10.12
N ASP A 201 -2.87 11.40 9.95
CA ASP A 201 -2.92 10.37 10.99
C ASP A 201 -1.73 10.47 11.96
N THR A 202 -1.97 10.08 13.22
CA THR A 202 -0.96 10.06 14.28
C THR A 202 -0.56 8.66 14.73
N ASP A 203 -1.22 7.60 14.26
CA ASP A 203 -0.83 6.21 14.52
C ASP A 203 0.20 5.75 13.48
N LEU A 204 1.40 5.36 13.94
CA LEU A 204 2.51 4.95 13.09
C LEU A 204 2.13 3.82 12.11
N LYS A 205 1.39 2.79 12.56
CA LYS A 205 0.97 1.68 11.69
C LYS A 205 -0.12 2.10 10.70
N ARG A 206 -1.01 3.03 11.08
CA ARG A 206 -2.03 3.57 10.16
C ARG A 206 -1.39 4.42 9.06
N VAL A 207 -0.41 5.25 9.41
CA VAL A 207 0.39 5.98 8.41
C VAL A 207 1.03 5.02 7.42
N LEU A 208 1.62 3.92 7.89
CA LEU A 208 2.19 2.88 7.02
C LEU A 208 1.12 2.14 6.21
N ALA A 209 -0.08 1.95 6.72
CA ALA A 209 -1.19 1.36 5.97
C ALA A 209 -1.64 2.28 4.82
N TYR A 210 -1.82 3.56 5.07
CA TYR A 210 -2.15 4.53 4.01
C TYR A 210 -1.06 4.64 2.95
N SER A 211 0.21 4.60 3.34
CA SER A 211 1.29 4.59 2.35
C SER A 211 1.42 3.23 1.62
N THR A 212 0.79 2.13 2.09
CA THR A 212 0.59 0.93 1.28
C THR A 212 -0.44 1.17 0.18
N ILE A 213 -1.56 1.80 0.52
CA ILE A 213 -2.63 2.16 -0.42
C ILE A 213 -2.08 3.05 -1.54
N GLU A 214 -1.29 4.05 -1.18
CA GLU A 214 -0.59 4.94 -2.12
C GLU A 214 0.23 4.15 -3.14
N ASN A 215 1.14 3.28 -2.67
CA ASN A 215 2.02 2.50 -3.53
C ASN A 215 1.25 1.51 -4.43
N ILE A 216 0.14 0.94 -3.95
CA ILE A 216 -0.76 0.15 -4.81
C ILE A 216 -1.36 1.03 -5.91
N GLY A 217 -1.70 2.28 -5.61
CA GLY A 217 -2.12 3.26 -6.62
C GLY A 217 -1.08 3.46 -7.72
N ILE A 218 0.20 3.59 -7.36
CA ILE A 218 1.32 3.71 -8.31
C ILE A 218 1.42 2.46 -9.21
N ILE A 219 1.31 1.25 -8.62
CA ILE A 219 1.32 -0.01 -9.38
C ILE A 219 0.16 -0.05 -10.38
N TYR A 220 -1.04 0.37 -9.98
CA TYR A 220 -2.22 0.40 -10.85
C TYR A 220 -2.06 1.38 -12.00
N VAL A 221 -1.45 2.55 -11.79
CA VAL A 221 -1.09 3.47 -12.87
C VAL A 221 -0.18 2.80 -13.89
N GLY A 222 0.86 2.09 -13.43
CA GLY A 222 1.77 1.38 -14.32
C GLY A 222 1.07 0.26 -15.13
N ILE A 223 0.20 -0.51 -14.49
CA ILE A 223 -0.63 -1.53 -15.17
C ILE A 223 -1.57 -0.88 -16.19
N GLY A 224 -2.23 0.22 -15.82
CA GLY A 224 -3.12 0.95 -16.71
C GLY A 224 -2.42 1.54 -17.93
N LEU A 225 -1.22 2.12 -17.74
CA LEU A 225 -0.40 2.60 -18.86
C LEU A 225 0.04 1.45 -19.76
N SER A 226 0.42 0.30 -19.19
CA SER A 226 0.75 -0.89 -19.98
C SER A 226 -0.42 -1.39 -20.82
N LEU A 227 -1.64 -1.39 -20.26
CA LEU A 227 -2.87 -1.68 -21.01
C LEU A 227 -3.13 -0.68 -22.13
N ALA A 228 -2.98 0.63 -21.87
CA ALA A 228 -3.19 1.68 -22.85
C ALA A 228 -2.25 1.53 -24.04
N PHE A 229 -0.94 1.37 -23.77
CA PHE A 229 0.06 1.20 -24.81
C PHE A 229 -0.10 -0.13 -25.56
N GLY A 230 -0.38 -1.22 -24.85
CA GLY A 230 -0.60 -2.54 -25.45
C GLY A 230 -1.81 -2.55 -26.40
N ALA A 231 -2.94 -1.97 -25.98
CA ALA A 231 -4.16 -1.85 -26.80
C ALA A 231 -3.99 -0.96 -28.03
N THR A 232 -3.00 -0.06 -28.05
CA THR A 232 -2.71 0.85 -29.16
C THR A 232 -1.50 0.41 -29.99
N GLY A 233 -0.97 -0.81 -29.76
CA GLY A 233 0.12 -1.39 -30.54
C GLY A 233 1.52 -0.89 -30.17
N GLN A 234 1.69 -0.14 -29.08
CA GLN A 234 2.97 0.41 -28.63
C GLN A 234 3.65 -0.54 -27.62
N ALA A 235 4.07 -1.71 -28.10
CA ALA A 235 4.59 -2.81 -27.29
C ALA A 235 5.79 -2.41 -26.42
N ALA A 236 6.71 -1.59 -26.94
CA ALA A 236 7.87 -1.11 -26.19
C ALA A 236 7.48 -0.27 -24.97
N ALA A 237 6.56 0.69 -25.14
CA ALA A 237 6.08 1.52 -24.04
C ALA A 237 5.23 0.70 -23.03
N ALA A 238 4.45 -0.27 -23.51
CA ALA A 238 3.74 -1.22 -22.65
C ALA A 238 4.70 -2.03 -21.78
N ALA A 239 5.84 -2.49 -22.34
CA ALA A 239 6.87 -3.20 -21.60
C ALA A 239 7.55 -2.32 -20.53
N VAL A 240 7.85 -1.04 -20.84
CA VAL A 240 8.39 -0.09 -19.85
C VAL A 240 7.41 0.10 -18.69
N ALA A 241 6.13 0.34 -18.97
CA ALA A 241 5.10 0.55 -17.96
C ALA A 241 4.88 -0.70 -17.08
N MET A 242 4.83 -1.91 -17.67
CA MET A 242 4.69 -3.16 -16.94
C MET A 242 5.94 -3.45 -16.09
N THR A 243 7.13 -3.19 -16.64
CA THR A 243 8.39 -3.33 -15.90
C THR A 243 8.38 -2.43 -14.67
N ALA A 244 7.97 -1.17 -14.82
CA ALA A 244 7.84 -0.23 -13.71
C ALA A 244 6.87 -0.75 -12.64
N ALA A 245 5.68 -1.24 -13.03
CA ALA A 245 4.66 -1.73 -12.12
C ALA A 245 5.12 -2.97 -11.33
N LEU A 246 5.69 -3.98 -12.01
CA LEU A 246 6.13 -5.22 -11.35
C LEU A 246 7.36 -4.98 -10.48
N LEU A 247 8.32 -4.17 -10.96
CA LEU A 247 9.49 -3.81 -10.17
C LEU A 247 9.09 -3.01 -8.91
N HIS A 248 8.14 -2.08 -9.05
CA HIS A 248 7.60 -1.34 -7.92
C HIS A 248 6.88 -2.27 -6.93
N ALA A 249 6.13 -3.26 -7.39
CA ALA A 249 5.50 -4.25 -6.52
C ALA A 249 6.52 -5.05 -5.69
N ILE A 250 7.63 -5.48 -6.30
CA ILE A 250 8.73 -6.19 -5.64
C ILE A 250 9.41 -5.27 -4.62
N TYR A 251 9.81 -4.09 -5.03
CA TYR A 251 10.54 -3.14 -4.19
C TYR A 251 9.71 -2.63 -3.03
N HIS A 252 8.43 -2.34 -3.28
CA HIS A 252 7.48 -1.99 -2.24
C HIS A 252 7.35 -3.12 -1.19
N SER A 253 7.40 -4.39 -1.58
CA SER A 253 7.35 -5.48 -0.60
C SER A 253 8.54 -5.44 0.37
N TRP A 254 9.73 -5.03 -0.08
CA TRP A 254 10.92 -4.97 0.76
C TRP A 254 10.91 -3.80 1.74
N TYR A 255 10.78 -2.56 1.24
CA TYR A 255 10.80 -1.40 2.13
C TYR A 255 9.56 -1.31 3.03
N LYS A 256 8.41 -1.83 2.58
CA LYS A 256 7.20 -1.85 3.40
C LYS A 256 7.29 -2.85 4.54
N SER A 257 7.79 -4.04 4.25
CA SER A 257 8.07 -5.03 5.31
C SER A 257 9.08 -4.47 6.31
N LEU A 258 10.14 -3.83 5.84
CA LEU A 258 11.12 -3.16 6.70
C LEU A 258 10.48 -2.12 7.63
N LEU A 259 9.65 -1.24 7.08
CA LEU A 259 8.98 -0.18 7.84
C LEU A 259 7.97 -0.73 8.86
N PHE A 260 7.19 -1.76 8.51
CA PHE A 260 6.26 -2.39 9.45
C PHE A 260 6.99 -3.15 10.58
N LEU A 261 8.10 -3.83 10.27
CA LEU A 261 8.93 -4.45 11.30
C LEU A 261 9.57 -3.39 12.20
N GLY A 262 10.05 -2.28 11.63
CA GLY A 262 10.56 -1.14 12.39
C GLY A 262 9.51 -0.48 13.29
N ALA A 263 8.28 -0.31 12.78
CA ALA A 263 7.17 0.18 13.59
C ALA A 263 6.80 -0.80 14.72
N GLY A 264 6.91 -2.10 14.46
CA GLY A 264 6.79 -3.13 15.48
C GLY A 264 7.86 -3.05 16.55
N ALA A 265 9.11 -2.83 16.15
CA ALA A 265 10.23 -2.64 17.08
C ALA A 265 10.01 -1.40 17.98
N VAL A 266 9.55 -0.28 17.42
CA VAL A 266 9.19 0.93 18.18
C VAL A 266 8.05 0.63 19.14
N GLN A 267 6.98 -0.03 18.69
CA GLN A 267 5.84 -0.40 19.53
C GLN A 267 6.25 -1.35 20.66
N HIS A 268 7.13 -2.32 20.39
CA HIS A 268 7.63 -3.25 21.39
C HIS A 268 8.43 -2.54 22.49
N ALA A 269 9.31 -1.61 22.10
CA ALA A 269 10.20 -0.90 23.02
C ALA A 269 9.49 0.19 23.85
N THR A 270 8.39 0.78 23.34
CA THR A 270 7.73 1.94 23.94
C THR A 270 6.29 1.70 24.37
N GLY A 271 5.71 0.54 24.02
CA GLY A 271 4.27 0.27 24.23
C GLY A 271 3.33 1.15 23.41
N SER A 272 3.83 2.14 22.65
CA SER A 272 3.02 3.13 21.94
C SER A 272 3.22 3.12 20.43
N ARG A 273 2.16 3.46 19.70
CA ARG A 273 2.16 3.73 18.26
C ARG A 273 1.87 5.18 17.93
N ASN A 274 1.49 5.98 18.94
CA ASN A 274 1.13 7.37 18.76
C ASN A 274 2.41 8.21 18.56
N LEU A 275 2.53 8.81 17.38
CA LEU A 275 3.68 9.66 17.01
C LEU A 275 3.92 10.79 18.03
N ASP A 276 2.85 11.37 18.58
CA ASP A 276 2.96 12.50 19.51
C ASP A 276 3.42 12.08 20.92
N SER A 277 3.51 10.78 21.24
CA SER A 277 4.09 10.26 22.48
C SER A 277 5.53 9.76 22.33
N LEU A 278 6.02 9.64 21.08
CA LEU A 278 7.37 9.15 20.76
C LEU A 278 8.38 10.31 20.70
N GLY A 279 9.61 10.02 20.39
CA GLY A 279 10.69 11.00 20.15
C GLY A 279 12.04 10.58 20.72
N GLY A 280 13.11 11.05 20.11
CA GLY A 280 14.49 10.83 20.57
C GLY A 280 14.97 9.37 20.50
N LEU A 281 14.26 8.49 19.82
CA LEU A 281 14.56 7.05 19.81
C LEU A 281 15.89 6.71 19.12
N ILE A 282 16.46 7.60 18.32
CA ILE A 282 17.78 7.39 17.68
C ILE A 282 18.88 7.09 18.70
N HIS A 283 18.79 7.66 19.91
CA HIS A 283 19.77 7.43 20.96
C HIS A 283 19.53 6.14 21.76
N ARG A 284 18.31 5.61 21.72
CA ARG A 284 17.88 4.41 22.45
C ARG A 284 17.83 3.18 21.57
N MET A 285 17.49 3.37 20.29
CA MET A 285 17.32 2.31 19.28
C MET A 285 18.10 2.66 18.01
N PRO A 286 19.43 2.87 18.08
CA PRO A 286 20.21 3.38 16.94
C PRO A 286 20.20 2.44 15.73
N ARG A 287 20.19 1.11 15.94
CA ARG A 287 20.15 0.14 14.84
C ARG A 287 18.80 0.17 14.15
N THR A 288 17.71 0.12 14.90
CA THR A 288 16.34 0.26 14.38
C THR A 288 16.18 1.58 13.66
N ALA A 289 16.72 2.70 14.19
CA ALA A 289 16.66 4.02 13.54
C ALA A 289 17.31 4.01 12.16
N VAL A 290 18.52 3.43 12.01
CA VAL A 290 19.21 3.35 10.72
C VAL A 290 18.41 2.49 9.73
N MET A 291 17.91 1.33 10.15
CA MET A 291 17.12 0.45 9.27
C MET A 291 15.80 1.12 8.83
N PHE A 292 15.12 1.80 9.76
CA PHE A 292 13.91 2.55 9.46
C PHE A 292 14.18 3.73 8.51
N LEU A 293 15.33 4.40 8.65
CA LEU A 293 15.76 5.48 7.74
C LEU A 293 15.92 4.95 6.31
N VAL A 294 16.58 3.81 6.13
CA VAL A 294 16.71 3.19 4.79
C VAL A 294 15.33 2.92 4.19
N GLY A 295 14.39 2.37 4.96
CA GLY A 295 13.02 2.15 4.50
C GLY A 295 12.28 3.46 4.17
N ALA A 296 12.44 4.49 5.00
CA ALA A 296 11.84 5.81 4.79
C ALA A 296 12.38 6.53 3.54
N LEU A 297 13.68 6.45 3.30
CA LEU A 297 14.30 7.00 2.09
C LEU A 297 13.90 6.21 0.83
N ALA A 298 13.80 4.87 0.95
CA ALA A 298 13.40 4.02 -0.16
C ALA A 298 11.95 4.28 -0.61
N ILE A 299 11.00 4.38 0.33
CA ILE A 299 9.60 4.67 0.02
C ILE A 299 9.36 6.11 -0.44
N SER A 300 10.26 7.02 -0.12
CA SER A 300 10.25 8.41 -0.61
C SER A 300 10.90 8.55 -1.98
N ALA A 301 11.17 7.44 -2.67
CA ALA A 301 11.79 7.39 -3.98
C ALA A 301 13.07 8.23 -4.10
N LEU A 302 13.94 8.17 -3.10
CA LEU A 302 15.21 8.90 -3.15
C LEU A 302 16.31 8.07 -3.79
N PRO A 303 17.01 8.58 -4.82
CA PRO A 303 18.14 7.89 -5.40
C PRO A 303 19.30 7.79 -4.36
N PRO A 304 20.08 6.73 -4.34
CA PRO A 304 20.13 5.60 -5.28
C PRO A 304 19.30 4.37 -4.84
N LEU A 305 18.26 4.53 -4.00
CA LEU A 305 17.50 3.41 -3.45
C LEU A 305 16.46 2.86 -4.45
N ASN A 306 15.99 1.66 -4.15
CA ASN A 306 15.14 0.86 -5.03
C ASN A 306 13.80 1.55 -5.40
N GLY A 307 13.16 2.30 -4.50
CA GLY A 307 11.90 3.00 -4.80
C GLY A 307 12.03 3.95 -5.98
N PHE A 308 13.15 4.70 -6.06
CA PHE A 308 13.41 5.61 -7.17
C PHE A 308 13.48 4.89 -8.53
N VAL A 309 14.10 3.72 -8.59
CA VAL A 309 14.31 2.97 -9.84
C VAL A 309 12.98 2.67 -10.54
N SER A 310 12.00 2.16 -9.78
CA SER A 310 10.69 1.80 -10.32
C SER A 310 9.83 3.03 -10.66
N GLU A 311 9.89 4.08 -9.86
CA GLU A 311 9.17 5.33 -10.16
C GLU A 311 9.78 6.06 -11.35
N TRP A 312 11.11 6.06 -11.48
CA TRP A 312 11.77 6.62 -12.64
C TRP A 312 11.33 5.93 -13.94
N LEU A 313 11.25 4.58 -13.95
CA LEU A 313 10.71 3.83 -15.10
C LEU A 313 9.26 4.19 -15.38
N LEU A 314 8.44 4.39 -14.33
CA LEU A 314 7.05 4.79 -14.50
C LEU A 314 6.93 6.19 -15.12
N PHE A 315 7.77 7.14 -14.70
CA PHE A 315 7.83 8.46 -15.33
C PHE A 315 8.31 8.39 -16.79
N GLN A 316 9.22 7.47 -17.13
CA GLN A 316 9.58 7.24 -18.55
C GLN A 316 8.36 6.76 -19.36
N ALA A 317 7.54 5.86 -18.82
CA ALA A 317 6.29 5.44 -19.46
C ALA A 317 5.29 6.61 -19.61
N VAL A 318 5.16 7.47 -18.59
CA VAL A 318 4.32 8.67 -18.66
C VAL A 318 4.79 9.62 -19.77
N LEU A 319 6.10 9.80 -19.93
CA LEU A 319 6.66 10.65 -20.98
C LEU A 319 6.42 10.13 -22.41
N ALA A 320 6.13 8.84 -22.57
CA ALA A 320 5.69 8.26 -23.85
C ALA A 320 4.18 8.50 -24.13
N GLY A 321 3.44 9.02 -23.16
CA GLY A 321 1.97 9.24 -23.27
C GLY A 321 1.53 10.13 -24.42
N PRO A 322 2.23 11.22 -24.79
CA PRO A 322 1.87 12.05 -25.94
C PRO A 322 1.80 11.30 -27.28
N ASP A 323 2.45 10.16 -27.41
CA ASP A 323 2.46 9.32 -28.61
C ASP A 323 1.23 8.41 -28.72
N LEU A 324 0.35 8.37 -27.70
CA LEU A 324 -0.90 7.61 -27.73
C LEU A 324 -1.86 8.18 -28.78
N PRO A 325 -2.55 7.33 -29.59
CA PRO A 325 -3.46 7.79 -30.62
C PRO A 325 -4.74 8.39 -30.05
N GLU A 326 -5.20 7.89 -28.88
CA GLU A 326 -6.45 8.29 -28.24
C GLU A 326 -6.35 9.64 -27.54
N PRO A 327 -7.14 10.66 -27.90
CA PRO A 327 -7.04 12.01 -27.32
C PRO A 327 -7.23 12.04 -25.80
N VAL A 328 -8.10 11.18 -25.26
CA VAL A 328 -8.36 11.07 -23.82
C VAL A 328 -7.10 10.61 -23.09
N LEU A 329 -6.40 9.62 -23.62
CA LEU A 329 -5.19 9.10 -23.02
C LEU A 329 -4.02 10.10 -23.12
N ARG A 330 -3.90 10.80 -24.26
CA ARG A 330 -2.90 11.88 -24.43
C ARG A 330 -3.05 12.99 -23.41
N PHE A 331 -4.29 13.37 -23.10
CA PHE A 331 -4.58 14.37 -22.08
C PHE A 331 -4.39 13.82 -20.66
N LEU A 332 -4.84 12.59 -20.40
CA LEU A 332 -4.83 12.00 -19.07
C LEU A 332 -3.40 11.70 -18.58
N THR A 333 -2.52 11.25 -19.47
CA THR A 333 -1.17 10.79 -19.07
C THR A 333 -0.33 11.91 -18.45
N PRO A 334 -0.21 13.13 -19.00
CA PRO A 334 0.50 14.22 -18.33
C PRO A 334 -0.15 14.64 -16.99
N VAL A 335 -1.48 14.61 -16.90
CA VAL A 335 -2.20 14.90 -15.64
C VAL A 335 -1.80 13.88 -14.56
N VAL A 336 -1.78 12.61 -14.93
CA VAL A 336 -1.35 11.52 -14.02
C VAL A 336 0.12 11.68 -13.64
N GLY A 337 0.99 12.09 -14.58
CA GLY A 337 2.38 12.44 -14.27
C GLY A 337 2.49 13.53 -13.20
N GLY A 338 1.67 14.58 -13.31
CA GLY A 338 1.58 15.62 -12.28
C GLY A 338 1.08 15.10 -10.93
N LEU A 339 0.09 14.21 -10.92
CA LEU A 339 -0.42 13.58 -9.69
C LEU A 339 0.61 12.64 -9.06
N LEU A 340 1.37 11.87 -9.84
CA LEU A 340 2.47 11.04 -9.35
C LEU A 340 3.60 11.90 -8.74
N ALA A 341 3.97 13.01 -9.38
CA ALA A 341 4.96 13.93 -8.83
C ALA A 341 4.48 14.55 -7.50
N LEU A 342 3.18 14.91 -7.41
CA LEU A 342 2.58 15.36 -6.16
C LEU A 342 2.60 14.24 -5.09
N ALA A 343 2.28 13.01 -5.47
CA ALA A 343 2.34 11.85 -4.55
C ALA A 343 3.77 11.65 -4.02
N ALA A 344 4.80 11.68 -4.87
CA ALA A 344 6.19 11.57 -4.45
C ALA A 344 6.61 12.68 -3.45
N ALA A 345 6.20 13.93 -3.69
CA ALA A 345 6.45 15.04 -2.77
C ALA A 345 5.74 14.85 -1.42
N LEU A 346 4.48 14.40 -1.43
CA LEU A 346 3.71 14.10 -0.22
C LEU A 346 4.29 12.90 0.54
N ALA A 347 4.78 11.86 -0.15
CA ALA A 347 5.46 10.73 0.45
C ALA A 347 6.74 11.17 1.17
N ALA A 348 7.58 11.97 0.53
CA ALA A 348 8.77 12.54 1.14
C ALA A 348 8.42 13.33 2.40
N ALA A 349 7.43 14.23 2.34
CA ALA A 349 6.96 15.00 3.50
C ALA A 349 6.43 14.08 4.62
N CYS A 350 5.69 13.04 4.27
CA CYS A 350 5.15 12.06 5.21
C CYS A 350 6.27 11.32 5.97
N PHE A 351 7.27 10.80 5.26
CA PHE A 351 8.33 10.00 5.87
C PHE A 351 9.40 10.85 6.57
N VAL A 352 9.65 12.08 6.13
CA VAL A 352 10.41 13.07 6.91
C VAL A 352 9.73 13.36 8.24
N ARG A 353 8.40 13.58 8.23
CA ARG A 353 7.59 13.74 9.44
C ARG A 353 7.70 12.53 10.36
N VAL A 354 7.44 11.32 9.83
CA VAL A 354 7.46 10.07 10.62
C VAL A 354 8.82 9.87 11.26
N TYR A 355 9.89 9.91 10.46
CA TYR A 355 11.24 9.70 10.97
C TYR A 355 11.65 10.78 11.98
N GLY A 356 11.42 12.05 11.65
CA GLY A 356 11.76 13.18 12.50
C GLY A 356 11.06 13.16 13.86
N ILE A 357 9.77 12.83 13.87
CA ILE A 357 8.97 12.79 15.10
C ILE A 357 9.32 11.58 15.97
N VAL A 358 9.55 10.41 15.37
CA VAL A 358 9.81 9.15 16.11
C VAL A 358 11.25 9.08 16.61
N PHE A 359 12.22 9.35 15.76
CA PHE A 359 13.62 9.07 16.07
C PHE A 359 14.42 10.30 16.52
N LEU A 360 14.10 11.49 16.03
CA LEU A 360 14.82 12.71 16.35
C LEU A 360 14.19 13.47 17.53
N GLY A 361 14.85 14.55 17.96
CA GLY A 361 14.40 15.38 19.07
C GLY A 361 14.56 14.73 20.44
N ARG A 362 13.62 15.00 21.35
CA ARG A 362 13.61 14.52 22.73
C ARG A 362 12.43 13.59 22.99
N PRO A 363 12.58 12.60 23.91
CA PRO A 363 11.46 11.73 24.30
C PRO A 363 10.29 12.54 24.86
N ARG A 364 9.06 12.28 24.40
CA ARG A 364 7.84 12.97 24.84
C ARG A 364 7.09 12.22 25.93
N SER A 365 7.47 10.97 26.20
CA SER A 365 6.91 10.13 27.26
C SER A 365 8.02 9.42 28.03
N ASN A 366 7.70 8.96 29.23
CA ASN A 366 8.62 8.15 30.04
C ASN A 366 8.97 6.83 29.36
N ASP A 367 8.02 6.22 28.67
CA ASP A 367 8.21 4.98 27.92
C ASP A 367 9.19 5.17 26.76
N ALA A 368 9.09 6.30 26.02
CA ALA A 368 10.06 6.64 25.00
C ALA A 368 11.46 6.93 25.57
N ALA A 369 11.53 7.53 26.75
CA ALA A 369 12.81 7.78 27.43
C ALA A 369 13.45 6.48 27.96
N GLY A 370 12.64 5.50 28.36
CA GLY A 370 13.07 4.17 28.84
C GLY A 370 13.28 3.15 27.74
N ALA A 371 13.02 3.49 26.48
CA ALA A 371 13.13 2.55 25.36
C ALA A 371 14.56 1.99 25.20
N HIS A 372 14.66 0.78 24.69
CA HIS A 372 15.91 0.08 24.40
C HIS A 372 15.81 -0.71 23.09
N GLU A 373 16.96 -1.08 22.54
CA GLU A 373 17.04 -1.80 21.27
C GLU A 373 16.38 -3.18 21.36
N VAL A 374 15.72 -3.60 20.30
CA VAL A 374 15.04 -4.88 20.21
C VAL A 374 16.02 -6.07 20.07
N PRO A 375 15.58 -7.31 20.31
CA PRO A 375 16.42 -8.51 20.19
C PRO A 375 17.14 -8.62 18.84
N ARG A 376 18.31 -9.27 18.86
CA ARG A 376 19.20 -9.38 17.68
C ARG A 376 18.50 -9.95 16.44
N LEU A 377 17.63 -10.95 16.60
CA LEU A 377 16.90 -11.55 15.47
C LEU A 377 15.99 -10.56 14.77
N GLN A 378 15.35 -9.65 15.51
CA GLN A 378 14.52 -8.59 14.91
C GLN A 378 15.38 -7.59 14.13
N VAL A 379 16.54 -7.18 14.70
CA VAL A 379 17.49 -6.31 14.02
C VAL A 379 18.03 -6.96 12.73
N GLN A 380 18.38 -8.26 12.80
CA GLN A 380 18.86 -9.00 11.61
C GLN A 380 17.80 -9.10 10.51
N ALA A 381 16.55 -9.35 10.89
CA ALA A 381 15.42 -9.39 9.93
C ALA A 381 15.23 -8.05 9.22
N MET A 382 15.29 -6.94 9.96
CA MET A 382 15.25 -5.59 9.40
C MET A 382 16.49 -5.28 8.55
N GLY A 383 17.67 -5.65 9.03
CA GLY A 383 18.94 -5.47 8.32
C GLY A 383 18.97 -6.17 6.97
N PHE A 384 18.47 -7.40 6.89
CA PHE A 384 18.32 -8.12 5.63
C PHE A 384 17.45 -7.36 4.61
N LEU A 385 16.30 -6.84 5.04
CA LEU A 385 15.42 -6.06 4.17
C LEU A 385 16.04 -4.71 3.78
N ALA A 386 16.78 -4.06 4.68
CA ALA A 386 17.50 -2.82 4.37
C ALA A 386 18.59 -3.05 3.31
N VAL A 387 19.33 -4.16 3.41
CA VAL A 387 20.32 -4.55 2.38
C VAL A 387 19.63 -4.78 1.03
N LEU A 388 18.47 -5.45 1.01
CA LEU A 388 17.70 -5.63 -0.23
C LEU A 388 17.23 -4.29 -0.84
N CYS A 389 16.84 -3.31 0.00
CA CYS A 389 16.45 -1.98 -0.49
C CYS A 389 17.62 -1.24 -1.17
N VAL A 390 18.81 -1.31 -0.57
CA VAL A 390 20.03 -0.70 -1.14
C VAL A 390 20.49 -1.47 -2.39
N ALA A 391 20.58 -2.79 -2.30
CA ALA A 391 20.99 -3.64 -3.42
C ALA A 391 20.05 -3.51 -4.62
N GLY A 392 18.71 -3.50 -4.37
CA GLY A 392 17.72 -3.33 -5.45
C GLY A 392 17.82 -1.98 -6.15
N GLY A 393 18.25 -0.94 -5.45
CA GLY A 393 18.55 0.37 -6.05
C GLY A 393 19.80 0.36 -6.91
N LEU A 394 20.91 -0.14 -6.35
CA LEU A 394 22.21 -0.17 -7.04
C LEU A 394 22.25 -1.16 -8.21
N LEU A 395 21.53 -2.29 -8.08
CA LEU A 395 21.48 -3.37 -9.07
C LEU A 395 20.17 -3.34 -9.88
N GLY A 396 19.60 -2.16 -10.11
CA GLY A 396 18.32 -1.99 -10.81
C GLY A 396 18.30 -2.65 -12.19
N GLY A 397 19.39 -2.52 -12.97
CA GLY A 397 19.54 -3.18 -14.28
C GLY A 397 19.47 -4.71 -14.20
N VAL A 398 20.09 -5.30 -13.19
CA VAL A 398 20.03 -6.76 -12.93
C VAL A 398 18.61 -7.18 -12.56
N ALA A 399 17.92 -6.40 -11.71
CA ALA A 399 16.54 -6.69 -11.34
C ALA A 399 15.59 -6.64 -12.54
N VAL A 400 15.75 -5.65 -13.42
CA VAL A 400 14.98 -5.54 -14.66
C VAL A 400 15.26 -6.72 -15.59
N ALA A 401 16.54 -7.10 -15.75
CA ALA A 401 16.90 -8.27 -16.56
C ALA A 401 16.28 -9.57 -16.02
N ALA A 402 16.24 -9.73 -14.70
CA ALA A 402 15.66 -10.90 -14.03
C ALA A 402 14.15 -11.04 -14.26
N ILE A 403 13.40 -9.92 -14.31
CA ILE A 403 11.95 -9.93 -14.57
C ILE A 403 11.60 -9.90 -16.06
N GLY A 404 12.59 -9.65 -16.93
CA GLY A 404 12.40 -9.56 -18.39
C GLY A 404 11.60 -10.68 -19.03
N PRO A 405 11.84 -11.97 -18.71
CA PRO A 405 11.03 -13.09 -19.21
C PRO A 405 9.56 -13.01 -18.79
N VAL A 406 9.27 -12.50 -17.59
CA VAL A 406 7.88 -12.33 -17.12
C VAL A 406 7.20 -11.19 -17.87
N ILE A 407 7.90 -10.10 -18.15
CA ILE A 407 7.38 -9.00 -18.96
C ILE A 407 7.05 -9.47 -20.37
N ASP A 408 7.96 -10.24 -21.00
CA ASP A 408 7.76 -10.84 -22.32
C ASP A 408 6.52 -11.73 -22.36
N LEU A 409 6.33 -12.56 -21.32
CA LEU A 409 5.15 -13.41 -21.19
C LEU A 409 3.84 -12.61 -21.06
N VAL A 410 3.85 -11.50 -20.32
CA VAL A 410 2.64 -10.73 -19.99
C VAL A 410 2.26 -9.75 -21.11
N VAL A 411 3.25 -9.11 -21.75
CA VAL A 411 3.03 -8.00 -22.70
C VAL A 411 3.45 -8.37 -24.12
N GLY A 412 4.20 -9.46 -24.31
CA GLY A 412 4.75 -9.87 -25.61
C GLY A 412 5.92 -9.00 -26.09
N ALA A 413 6.57 -8.28 -25.18
CA ALA A 413 7.72 -7.43 -25.48
C ALA A 413 8.63 -7.27 -24.27
N ARG A 414 9.91 -6.92 -24.51
CA ARG A 414 10.90 -6.64 -23.46
C ARG A 414 11.25 -5.16 -23.42
N LEU A 415 11.91 -4.74 -22.35
CA LEU A 415 12.42 -3.39 -22.23
C LEU A 415 13.41 -3.11 -23.39
N PRO A 416 13.15 -2.11 -24.24
CA PRO A 416 13.93 -1.92 -25.48
C PRO A 416 15.39 -1.53 -25.23
N GLY A 417 15.66 -0.78 -24.16
CA GLY A 417 16.99 -0.31 -23.81
C GLY A 417 17.83 -1.25 -22.94
N LEU A 418 17.35 -2.47 -22.67
CA LEU A 418 18.11 -3.42 -21.87
C LEU A 418 19.42 -3.80 -22.61
N ASN A 419 20.57 -3.63 -21.99
CA ASN A 419 21.92 -3.86 -22.52
C ASN A 419 22.46 -2.76 -23.47
N THR A 420 21.79 -1.64 -23.67
CA THR A 420 22.30 -0.52 -24.49
C THR A 420 22.96 0.58 -23.66
N GLY A 421 22.96 0.47 -22.33
CA GLY A 421 23.56 1.44 -21.42
C GLY A 421 25.09 1.36 -21.35
N PRO A 422 25.76 2.43 -20.84
CA PRO A 422 27.20 2.51 -20.73
C PRO A 422 27.80 1.49 -19.74
N THR A 423 27.04 1.00 -18.81
CA THR A 423 27.44 -0.06 -17.86
C THR A 423 26.37 -1.15 -17.80
N PRO A 424 26.70 -2.40 -17.41
CA PRO A 424 25.72 -3.47 -17.22
C PRO A 424 24.69 -3.18 -16.12
N LEU A 425 24.93 -2.17 -15.30
CA LEU A 425 24.06 -1.76 -14.20
C LEU A 425 23.16 -0.57 -14.57
N SER A 426 23.43 0.07 -15.71
CA SER A 426 22.62 1.18 -16.21
C SER A 426 21.23 0.71 -16.64
N LEU A 427 20.24 1.54 -16.37
CA LEU A 427 18.88 1.37 -16.86
C LEU A 427 18.66 2.31 -18.05
N VAL A 428 18.19 1.77 -19.15
CA VAL A 428 17.79 2.52 -20.33
C VAL A 428 16.36 2.14 -20.64
N ALA A 429 15.43 3.09 -20.50
CA ALA A 429 14.00 2.84 -20.71
C ALA A 429 13.66 2.74 -22.21
N PHE A 430 14.23 3.65 -23.02
CA PHE A 430 14.09 3.69 -24.47
C PHE A 430 15.48 3.84 -25.10
N GLU A 431 15.63 3.53 -26.38
CA GLU A 431 16.92 3.57 -27.09
C GLU A 431 17.57 4.97 -27.19
N SER A 432 16.94 6.00 -26.66
CA SER A 432 17.46 7.36 -26.70
C SER A 432 18.50 7.61 -25.60
N ALA A 433 19.58 8.30 -25.92
CA ALA A 433 20.59 8.75 -24.95
C ALA A 433 20.06 9.63 -23.81
N ARG A 434 18.77 10.03 -23.85
CA ARG A 434 18.11 10.90 -22.86
C ARG A 434 17.42 10.14 -21.73
N SER A 435 17.30 8.82 -21.81
CA SER A 435 16.59 8.00 -20.81
C SER A 435 17.48 6.97 -20.15
N ILE A 436 18.63 7.44 -19.62
CA ILE A 436 19.61 6.60 -18.93
C ILE A 436 19.63 6.96 -17.44
N TYR A 437 19.56 5.95 -16.60
CA TYR A 437 19.76 6.06 -15.16
C TYR A 437 20.85 5.09 -14.72
N ASP A 438 21.87 5.59 -14.03
CA ASP A 438 22.95 4.80 -13.44
C ASP A 438 23.04 5.07 -11.94
N ALA A 439 22.51 4.13 -11.14
CA ALA A 439 22.45 4.25 -9.69
C ALA A 439 23.83 4.27 -9.03
N VAL A 440 24.80 3.54 -9.59
CA VAL A 440 26.16 3.46 -9.04
C VAL A 440 26.89 4.79 -9.23
N THR A 441 26.76 5.38 -10.42
CA THR A 441 27.33 6.72 -10.69
C THR A 441 26.73 7.78 -9.76
N ILE A 442 25.40 7.76 -9.55
CA ILE A 442 24.74 8.69 -8.63
C ILE A 442 25.19 8.45 -7.18
N ALA A 443 25.24 7.19 -6.74
CA ALA A 443 25.73 6.84 -5.40
C ALA A 443 27.17 7.30 -5.18
N GLY A 444 28.04 7.08 -6.17
CA GLY A 444 29.42 7.55 -6.16
C GLY A 444 29.52 9.07 -6.08
N PHE A 445 28.75 9.78 -6.91
CA PHE A 445 28.67 11.24 -6.87
C PHE A 445 28.22 11.76 -5.50
N VAL A 446 27.14 11.20 -4.95
CA VAL A 446 26.62 11.59 -3.62
C VAL A 446 27.67 11.33 -2.53
N ALA A 447 28.31 10.16 -2.55
CA ALA A 447 29.34 9.81 -1.57
C ALA A 447 30.56 10.74 -1.65
N ILE A 448 31.05 11.01 -2.87
CA ILE A 448 32.18 11.92 -3.11
C ILE A 448 31.82 13.34 -2.69
N ALA A 449 30.66 13.87 -3.14
CA ALA A 449 30.21 15.21 -2.80
C ALA A 449 30.04 15.41 -1.28
N ALA A 450 29.40 14.43 -0.60
CA ALA A 450 29.25 14.46 0.85
C ALA A 450 30.60 14.41 1.57
N THR A 451 31.50 13.55 1.13
CA THR A 451 32.84 13.41 1.72
C THR A 451 33.67 14.70 1.52
N LEU A 452 33.71 15.22 0.30
CA LEU A 452 34.42 16.48 0.02
C LEU A 452 33.85 17.66 0.82
N THR A 453 32.53 17.77 0.91
CA THR A 453 31.88 18.79 1.73
C THR A 453 32.24 18.65 3.20
N ALA A 454 32.19 17.44 3.74
CA ALA A 454 32.59 17.18 5.13
C ALA A 454 34.05 17.51 5.39
N LEU A 455 34.95 17.11 4.48
CA LEU A 455 36.38 17.43 4.58
C LEU A 455 36.63 18.94 4.48
N LEU A 456 35.98 19.64 3.54
CA LEU A 456 36.08 21.09 3.38
C LEU A 456 35.61 21.82 4.62
N LEU A 457 34.44 21.45 5.14
CA LEU A 457 33.91 22.04 6.39
C LEU A 457 34.86 21.79 7.56
N HIS A 458 35.42 20.57 7.65
CA HIS A 458 36.37 20.24 8.72
C HIS A 458 37.69 21.01 8.56
N TRP A 459 38.11 21.30 7.35
CA TRP A 459 39.33 22.06 7.05
C TRP A 459 39.16 23.56 7.34
N ILE A 460 38.01 24.15 6.98
CA ILE A 460 37.69 25.58 7.17
C ILE A 460 37.27 25.89 8.62
N SER A 461 36.59 24.90 9.27
CA SER A 461 36.06 25.06 10.62
C SER A 461 37.14 25.02 11.69
N ASP A 462 36.96 25.80 12.76
CA ASP A 462 37.73 25.63 13.98
C ASP A 462 37.49 24.24 14.55
N ARG A 463 38.54 23.38 14.61
CA ARG A 463 38.49 21.99 15.06
C ARG A 463 38.02 21.78 16.49
N ARG A 464 37.56 22.83 17.16
CA ARG A 464 37.07 22.79 18.53
C ARG A 464 35.61 22.34 18.57
N THR A 465 35.36 21.18 19.20
CA THR A 465 34.01 20.74 19.50
C THR A 465 33.41 21.58 20.63
N ARG A 466 32.51 22.49 20.32
CA ARG A 466 31.71 23.18 21.30
C ARG A 466 30.55 22.29 21.74
N ARG A 467 30.48 21.99 23.06
CA ARG A 467 29.31 21.37 23.67
C ARG A 467 28.54 22.43 24.39
N GLY A 468 27.30 22.63 24.05
CA GLY A 468 26.38 23.59 24.69
C GLY A 468 24.97 23.05 24.69
N PRO A 469 24.03 23.68 25.41
CA PRO A 469 22.62 23.34 25.30
C PRO A 469 22.15 23.53 23.86
N ALA A 470 21.13 22.77 23.44
CA ALA A 470 20.49 22.95 22.15
C ALA A 470 19.92 24.38 22.08
N TRP A 471 19.91 24.95 20.85
CA TRP A 471 19.27 26.24 20.62
C TRP A 471 17.78 26.21 20.98
N ASP A 472 17.34 27.10 21.84
CA ASP A 472 15.98 27.13 22.40
C ASP A 472 15.17 28.36 21.99
N CYS A 473 15.67 29.17 21.08
CA CYS A 473 15.05 30.45 20.67
C CYS A 473 14.81 31.43 21.84
N GLY A 474 15.61 31.33 22.90
CA GLY A 474 15.44 32.15 24.12
C GLY A 474 14.41 31.57 25.11
N PHE A 475 13.94 30.34 24.91
CA PHE A 475 13.07 29.64 25.86
C PHE A 475 13.90 29.05 27.01
N PRO A 476 13.77 29.55 28.26
CA PRO A 476 14.71 29.21 29.33
C PRO A 476 14.62 27.74 29.80
N ASN A 477 13.49 27.08 29.57
CA ASN A 477 13.24 25.67 29.93
C ASN A 477 12.54 24.93 28.81
N PRO A 478 13.25 24.50 27.75
CA PRO A 478 12.64 23.77 26.65
C PRO A 478 12.12 22.41 27.11
N SER A 479 10.81 22.29 27.23
CA SER A 479 10.12 21.05 27.52
C SER A 479 10.15 20.11 26.29
N PRO A 480 10.13 18.77 26.44
CA PRO A 480 9.87 17.86 25.33
C PRO A 480 8.60 18.15 24.54
N LEU A 481 7.63 18.87 25.13
CA LEU A 481 6.39 19.30 24.49
C LEU A 481 6.56 20.53 23.59
N THR A 482 7.67 21.27 23.67
CA THR A 482 7.96 22.45 22.81
C THR A 482 8.57 22.07 21.45
N GLN A 483 8.50 20.80 21.06
CA GLN A 483 8.95 20.29 19.77
C GLN A 483 7.78 20.20 18.77
N TYR A 484 8.08 20.10 17.48
CA TYR A 484 7.09 19.78 16.46
C TYR A 484 6.39 18.46 16.80
N SER A 485 5.06 18.48 16.87
CA SER A 485 4.22 17.30 16.94
C SER A 485 3.87 16.79 15.53
N ALA A 486 3.34 15.58 15.42
CA ALA A 486 2.87 15.06 14.15
C ALA A 486 1.76 15.94 13.56
N SER A 487 0.87 16.44 14.40
CA SER A 487 -0.24 17.32 14.00
C SER A 487 0.23 18.72 13.59
N SER A 488 1.24 19.30 14.27
CA SER A 488 1.77 20.62 13.92
C SER A 488 2.55 20.60 12.62
N PHE A 489 3.33 19.54 12.37
CA PHE A 489 4.03 19.36 11.09
C PHE A 489 3.06 19.29 9.89
N ALA A 490 1.93 18.63 10.07
CA ALA A 490 0.91 18.49 9.04
C ALA A 490 0.02 19.75 8.88
N GLN A 491 0.11 20.74 9.75
CA GLN A 491 -0.77 21.91 9.74
C GLN A 491 -0.79 22.69 8.41
N PRO A 492 0.33 22.97 7.71
CA PRO A 492 0.29 23.66 6.43
C PRO A 492 -0.51 22.90 5.38
N LEU A 493 -0.31 21.57 5.29
CA LEU A 493 -1.06 20.71 4.37
C LEU A 493 -2.54 20.62 4.77
N ARG A 494 -2.85 20.56 6.06
CA ARG A 494 -4.22 20.59 6.56
C ARG A 494 -4.93 21.90 6.21
N ARG A 495 -4.26 23.02 6.20
CA ARG A 495 -4.84 24.32 5.77
C ARG A 495 -5.13 24.35 4.27
N VAL A 496 -4.29 23.75 3.45
CA VAL A 496 -4.50 23.69 1.98
C VAL A 496 -5.60 22.70 1.61
N TYR A 497 -5.53 21.48 2.12
CA TYR A 497 -6.42 20.38 1.71
C TYR A 497 -7.57 20.11 2.70
N GLY A 498 -7.52 20.69 3.89
CA GLY A 498 -8.46 20.40 4.96
C GLY A 498 -9.89 20.81 4.67
N SER A 499 -10.10 21.91 3.96
CA SER A 499 -11.44 22.39 3.59
C SER A 499 -12.10 21.50 2.53
N THR A 500 -11.32 20.92 1.63
CA THR A 500 -11.83 20.13 0.50
C THR A 500 -11.90 18.64 0.79
N ALA A 501 -10.84 18.07 1.37
CA ALA A 501 -10.73 16.62 1.58
C ALA A 501 -11.30 16.15 2.93
N PHE A 502 -11.18 16.94 4.01
CA PHE A 502 -11.42 16.48 5.38
C PHE A 502 -12.38 17.35 6.19
N SER A 503 -12.94 18.43 5.65
CA SER A 503 -13.71 19.44 6.44
C SER A 503 -13.07 19.73 7.81
N ALA A 504 -11.77 19.96 7.81
CA ALA A 504 -11.00 20.18 9.02
C ALA A 504 -11.53 21.41 9.77
N ARG A 505 -11.88 21.23 11.04
CA ARG A 505 -12.30 22.29 11.94
C ARG A 505 -11.27 22.41 13.05
N GLU A 506 -10.68 23.59 13.18
CA GLU A 506 -9.76 23.92 14.26
C GLU A 506 -10.48 24.83 15.25
N THR A 507 -10.58 24.41 16.50
CA THR A 507 -11.08 25.24 17.61
C THR A 507 -9.90 25.60 18.48
N ILE A 508 -9.58 26.89 18.54
CA ILE A 508 -8.46 27.41 19.30
C ILE A 508 -9.03 28.15 20.51
N ASP A 509 -8.66 27.69 21.72
CA ASP A 509 -8.96 28.37 22.99
C ASP A 509 -7.66 28.93 23.55
N MET A 510 -7.48 30.24 23.38
CA MET A 510 -6.30 30.96 23.86
C MET A 510 -6.60 31.67 25.19
N PRO A 511 -5.73 31.54 26.20
CA PRO A 511 -5.86 32.31 27.43
C PRO A 511 -5.72 33.82 27.14
N ARG A 512 -6.42 34.65 27.91
CA ARG A 512 -6.26 36.11 27.84
C ARG A 512 -4.89 36.51 28.40
N PRO A 513 -4.35 37.68 28.00
CA PRO A 513 -3.12 38.19 28.60
C PRO A 513 -3.24 38.26 30.12
N GLY A 514 -2.31 37.61 30.84
CA GLY A 514 -2.32 37.53 32.32
C GLY A 514 -2.98 36.25 32.88
N GLU A 515 -3.69 35.45 32.09
CA GLU A 515 -4.19 34.14 32.53
C GLU A 515 -3.09 33.06 32.42
N GLN A 516 -2.97 32.20 33.45
CA GLN A 516 -1.98 31.13 33.50
C GLN A 516 -2.51 29.76 33.01
N ARG A 517 -3.76 29.70 32.53
CA ARG A 517 -4.29 28.45 31.97
C ARG A 517 -3.60 28.11 30.66
N ALA A 518 -3.45 26.81 30.39
CA ALA A 518 -2.87 26.32 29.13
C ALA A 518 -3.78 26.65 27.93
N ALA A 519 -3.19 27.09 26.82
CA ALA A 519 -3.88 27.19 25.54
C ALA A 519 -4.28 25.78 25.06
N ARG A 520 -5.44 25.66 24.39
CA ARG A 520 -5.95 24.43 23.83
C ARG A 520 -6.26 24.59 22.36
N ILE A 521 -5.81 23.64 21.55
CA ILE A 521 -6.23 23.49 20.16
C ILE A 521 -6.91 22.13 20.00
N ASP A 522 -8.12 22.12 19.48
CA ASP A 522 -8.87 20.92 19.14
C ASP A 522 -9.04 20.88 17.61
N VAL A 523 -8.57 19.79 16.98
CA VAL A 523 -8.63 19.59 15.54
C VAL A 523 -9.53 18.40 15.25
N ARG A 524 -10.64 18.66 14.56
CA ARG A 524 -11.59 17.63 14.14
C ARG A 524 -11.54 17.46 12.62
N LEU A 525 -11.29 16.24 12.18
CA LEU A 525 -11.29 15.85 10.78
C LEU A 525 -12.52 15.01 10.50
N THR A 526 -13.22 15.28 9.41
CA THR A 526 -14.36 14.48 8.95
C THR A 526 -13.95 13.71 7.70
N ASP A 527 -14.04 12.39 7.77
CA ASP A 527 -13.75 11.52 6.63
C ASP A 527 -14.96 11.47 5.70
N HIS A 528 -14.90 12.23 4.60
CA HIS A 528 -15.97 12.28 3.61
C HIS A 528 -16.09 10.99 2.80
N LEU A 529 -14.95 10.36 2.46
CA LEU A 529 -14.96 9.09 1.73
C LEU A 529 -15.65 8.00 2.55
N TRP A 530 -15.36 7.95 3.85
CA TRP A 530 -16.05 7.04 4.76
C TRP A 530 -17.57 7.29 4.77
N ASN A 531 -17.98 8.53 4.89
CA ASN A 531 -19.39 8.87 4.97
C ASN A 531 -20.17 8.52 3.68
N VAL A 532 -19.59 8.78 2.51
CA VAL A 532 -20.25 8.55 1.21
C VAL A 532 -20.20 7.07 0.82
N PHE A 533 -19.02 6.45 0.87
CA PHE A 533 -18.82 5.12 0.30
C PHE A 533 -19.07 3.97 1.29
N TYR A 534 -19.08 4.24 2.60
CA TYR A 534 -19.23 3.19 3.60
C TYR A 534 -20.40 3.41 4.57
N ALA A 535 -20.52 4.57 5.19
CA ALA A 535 -21.56 4.79 6.19
C ALA A 535 -22.96 4.77 5.58
N ALA A 536 -23.17 5.40 4.42
CA ALA A 536 -24.46 5.42 3.75
C ALA A 536 -24.89 4.03 3.24
N PRO A 537 -24.05 3.25 2.50
CA PRO A 537 -24.37 1.86 2.13
C PRO A 537 -24.59 0.95 3.35
N ALA A 538 -23.74 1.04 4.39
CA ALA A 538 -23.91 0.25 5.60
C ALA A 538 -25.24 0.54 6.32
N GLY A 539 -25.64 1.82 6.37
CA GLY A 539 -26.95 2.22 6.89
C GLY A 539 -28.11 1.63 6.09
N ALA A 540 -28.04 1.65 4.77
CA ALA A 540 -29.03 1.05 3.88
C ALA A 540 -29.13 -0.47 4.09
N VAL A 541 -27.98 -1.18 4.10
CA VAL A 541 -27.93 -2.64 4.35
C VAL A 541 -28.46 -2.98 5.74
N SER A 542 -28.08 -2.24 6.78
CA SER A 542 -28.57 -2.44 8.14
C SER A 542 -30.09 -2.22 8.22
N GLY A 543 -30.63 -1.21 7.53
CA GLY A 543 -32.05 -0.98 7.42
C GLY A 543 -32.80 -2.12 6.72
N MET A 544 -32.23 -2.65 5.64
CA MET A 544 -32.74 -3.84 4.95
C MET A 544 -32.69 -5.09 5.83
N ALA A 545 -31.54 -5.33 6.49
CA ALA A 545 -31.37 -6.45 7.41
C ALA A 545 -32.39 -6.40 8.55
N SER A 546 -32.63 -5.21 9.12
CA SER A 546 -33.63 -5.01 10.17
C SER A 546 -35.06 -5.32 9.69
N LYS A 547 -35.38 -5.01 8.43
CA LYS A 547 -36.66 -5.39 7.82
C LYS A 547 -36.77 -6.89 7.61
N LEU A 548 -35.70 -7.53 7.11
CA LEU A 548 -35.63 -8.98 6.89
C LEU A 548 -35.67 -9.76 8.22
N ASN A 549 -35.03 -9.24 9.26
CA ASN A 549 -35.10 -9.86 10.61
C ASN A 549 -36.52 -10.01 11.14
N ARG A 550 -37.47 -9.18 10.71
CA ARG A 550 -38.89 -9.35 11.06
C ARG A 550 -39.45 -10.68 10.52
N LEU A 551 -38.85 -11.24 9.46
CA LEU A 551 -39.26 -12.54 8.94
C LEU A 551 -38.92 -13.69 9.90
N GLN A 552 -37.94 -13.54 10.79
CA GLN A 552 -37.59 -14.56 11.80
C GLN A 552 -38.72 -14.81 12.82
N PHE A 553 -39.63 -13.85 12.98
CA PHE A 553 -40.75 -13.95 13.88
C PHE A 553 -42.05 -14.33 13.19
N LEU A 554 -42.01 -14.83 11.97
CA LEU A 554 -43.18 -15.34 11.26
C LEU A 554 -43.64 -16.67 11.87
N THR A 555 -44.92 -16.91 11.85
CA THR A 555 -45.47 -18.22 12.20
C THR A 555 -45.05 -19.28 11.20
N ILE A 556 -44.96 -20.54 11.63
CA ILE A 556 -44.61 -21.69 10.77
C ILE A 556 -45.46 -21.72 9.50
N ARG A 557 -46.75 -21.38 9.61
CA ARG A 557 -47.66 -21.29 8.45
C ARG A 557 -47.18 -20.26 7.41
N ARG A 558 -46.68 -19.09 7.84
CA ARG A 558 -46.18 -18.05 6.93
C ARG A 558 -44.83 -18.45 6.28
N TYR A 559 -43.95 -19.16 7.02
CA TYR A 559 -42.74 -19.72 6.46
C TYR A 559 -43.04 -20.73 5.33
N LEU A 560 -43.98 -21.64 5.57
CA LEU A 560 -44.42 -22.62 4.58
C LEU A 560 -45.00 -21.95 3.32
N VAL A 561 -45.81 -20.90 3.48
CA VAL A 561 -46.32 -20.12 2.35
C VAL A 561 -45.19 -19.46 1.55
N LEU A 562 -44.17 -18.87 2.22
CA LEU A 562 -43.02 -18.26 1.53
C LEU A 562 -42.18 -19.29 0.80
N MET A 563 -41.92 -20.46 1.40
CA MET A 563 -41.20 -21.56 0.75
C MET A 563 -41.93 -22.07 -0.49
N PHE A 564 -43.26 -22.23 -0.39
CA PHE A 564 -44.10 -22.68 -1.49
C PHE A 564 -44.16 -21.65 -2.62
N ALA A 565 -44.27 -20.36 -2.28
CA ALA A 565 -44.22 -19.27 -3.26
C ALA A 565 -42.88 -19.21 -3.96
N ALA A 566 -41.74 -19.36 -3.26
CA ALA A 566 -40.41 -19.40 -3.85
C ALA A 566 -40.24 -20.61 -4.80
N LEU A 567 -40.76 -21.79 -4.43
CA LEU A 567 -40.76 -22.98 -5.27
C LEU A 567 -41.55 -22.76 -6.56
N ILE A 568 -42.74 -22.17 -6.47
CA ILE A 568 -43.58 -21.86 -7.65
C ILE A 568 -42.83 -20.87 -8.58
N ILE A 569 -42.24 -19.83 -8.01
CA ILE A 569 -41.48 -18.85 -8.82
C ILE A 569 -40.29 -19.54 -9.54
N LEU A 570 -39.55 -20.39 -8.85
CA LEU A 570 -38.44 -21.15 -9.44
C LEU A 570 -38.93 -22.08 -10.57
N LEU A 571 -40.03 -22.79 -10.38
CA LEU A 571 -40.63 -23.63 -11.38
C LEU A 571 -41.12 -22.85 -12.61
N LEU A 572 -41.71 -21.67 -12.38
CA LEU A 572 -42.12 -20.78 -13.48
C LEU A 572 -40.91 -20.26 -14.26
N VAL A 573 -39.83 -19.86 -13.57
CA VAL A 573 -38.60 -19.40 -14.24
C VAL A 573 -37.97 -20.52 -15.06
N THR A 574 -37.94 -21.74 -14.55
CA THR A 574 -37.43 -22.90 -15.32
C THR A 574 -38.32 -23.22 -16.49
N ALA A 575 -39.66 -23.20 -16.35
CA ALA A 575 -40.61 -23.45 -17.43
C ALA A 575 -40.61 -22.39 -18.54
N VAL A 576 -40.22 -21.14 -18.24
CA VAL A 576 -40.08 -20.05 -19.24
C VAL A 576 -38.73 -20.13 -19.97
N ARG A 577 -37.74 -20.79 -19.38
CA ARG A 577 -36.40 -20.96 -19.95
C ARG A 577 -36.23 -22.27 -20.76
N SER A 578 -37.12 -23.25 -20.53
CA SER A 578 -37.24 -24.47 -21.35
C SER A 578 -38.09 -24.23 -22.60
#